data_26226456208e9721341b8f93ad31c4d1
#
_entry.id   26226456208e9721341b8f93ad31c4d1
#
_cell.length_a   1.000
_cell.length_b   1.000
_cell.length_c   1.000
_cell.angle_alpha   90.00
_cell.angle_beta   90.00
_cell.angle_gamma   90.00
#
_symmetry.space_group_name_H-M   'P 1'
#
loop_
_entity.id
_entity.type
_entity.pdbx_description
1 polymer ?
#
loop_
_entity_poly.entity_id
_entity_poly.type
_entity_poly.pdbx_seq_one_letter_code
_entity_poly.pdbx_strand_id
1 'polypeptide(L)'
;AFADASPITGEPVMKLLFLVQKEQRVILDRFYDSIGRHAGECDIRWLDSAEQADLKRYFREQVNPGHYDRILFFLRFKKEMRQWRFIRTLPNLAILEHDAYQNYIPNKYAGKYARHYHRMPWVRVLSSGAHVTQRLQQENIDAVFIPKGYDQALIQNQHKPRTIELGFVGSLKSGVYQQRKAFLESLAETEKMEIVRTKSGQDYVDKLNSIRFFISADIGMGEYMIKNFEAMAAGCVLFGWRQGNGEEETLGFHDMENIVLYSSMEECREKIRQLRADPALADRIALAGQTLVEQQYSFDVLGRKTA
;
A
#
# COMPACT_ATOMS: atom_id res chain seq x y z
N ALA A 1 16.27 -25.06 -52.38
CA ALA A 1 16.30 -23.72 -51.87
C ALA A 1 15.13 -23.57 -50.89
N PHE A 2 15.39 -23.75 -49.63
CA PHE A 2 14.41 -23.46 -48.55
C PHE A 2 14.67 -22.04 -48.09
N ALA A 3 13.70 -21.18 -48.27
CA ALA A 3 13.73 -19.85 -47.75
C ALA A 3 13.56 -19.92 -46.22
N ASP A 4 14.55 -19.39 -45.55
CA ASP A 4 14.60 -19.18 -44.10
C ASP A 4 13.58 -18.08 -43.78
N ALA A 5 12.44 -18.45 -43.21
CA ALA A 5 11.49 -17.49 -42.68
C ALA A 5 11.85 -17.20 -41.25
N SER A 6 12.63 -16.16 -41.03
CA SER A 6 12.84 -15.59 -39.71
C SER A 6 11.48 -15.11 -39.14
N PRO A 7 11.09 -15.48 -37.94
CA PRO A 7 9.95 -14.89 -37.30
C PRO A 7 10.36 -13.48 -36.81
N ILE A 8 9.97 -12.49 -37.59
CA ILE A 8 9.95 -11.12 -37.11
C ILE A 8 8.58 -10.86 -36.55
N THR A 9 8.44 -10.84 -35.27
CA THR A 9 7.54 -9.90 -34.57
C THR A 9 7.87 -9.98 -33.08
N GLY A 10 8.90 -9.26 -32.65
CA GLY A 10 8.93 -8.80 -31.29
C GLY A 10 7.72 -7.88 -31.10
N GLU A 11 6.83 -8.22 -30.18
CA GLU A 11 5.81 -7.28 -29.76
C GLU A 11 6.49 -5.96 -29.37
N PRO A 12 5.88 -4.81 -29.74
CA PRO A 12 6.50 -3.53 -29.41
C PRO A 12 6.61 -3.41 -27.88
N VAL A 13 7.84 -3.26 -27.40
CA VAL A 13 8.12 -3.12 -25.96
C VAL A 13 7.57 -1.77 -25.50
N MET A 14 6.68 -1.78 -24.50
CA MET A 14 6.14 -0.56 -23.89
C MET A 14 7.26 0.24 -23.23
N LYS A 15 7.31 1.55 -23.52
CA LYS A 15 8.24 2.50 -22.90
C LYS A 15 7.53 3.32 -21.83
N LEU A 16 7.89 3.09 -20.58
CA LEU A 16 7.32 3.76 -19.42
C LEU A 16 8.28 4.82 -18.89
N LEU A 17 7.78 6.05 -18.70
CA LEU A 17 8.41 7.05 -17.85
C LEU A 17 7.76 6.99 -16.48
N PHE A 18 8.54 6.69 -15.43
CA PHE A 18 8.06 6.63 -14.07
C PHE A 18 8.72 7.69 -13.20
N LEU A 19 7.95 8.71 -12.79
CA LEU A 19 8.42 9.77 -11.91
C LEU A 19 8.00 9.48 -10.47
N VAL A 20 8.98 9.34 -9.58
CA VAL A 20 8.77 9.04 -8.16
C VAL A 20 9.36 10.13 -7.29
N GLN A 21 8.76 10.36 -6.13
CA GLN A 21 9.28 11.30 -5.14
C GLN A 21 10.53 10.76 -4.45
N LYS A 22 11.61 11.53 -4.50
CA LYS A 22 12.91 11.16 -3.94
C LYS A 22 12.92 11.05 -2.42
N GLU A 23 12.09 11.83 -1.77
CA GLU A 23 12.03 11.95 -0.31
C GLU A 23 11.11 10.92 0.34
N GLN A 24 10.55 10.01 -0.45
CA GLN A 24 9.69 8.99 0.09
C GLN A 24 10.50 7.93 0.84
N ARG A 25 9.86 7.31 1.82
CA ARG A 25 10.49 6.28 2.63
C ARG A 25 11.08 5.18 1.74
N VAL A 26 12.31 4.79 2.02
CA VAL A 26 13.05 3.69 1.37
C VAL A 26 12.22 2.39 1.21
N ILE A 27 11.22 2.20 2.05
CA ILE A 27 10.34 1.04 2.06
C ILE A 27 9.60 0.77 0.74
N LEU A 28 9.40 1.78 -0.11
CA LEU A 28 8.71 1.64 -1.39
C LEU A 28 9.66 1.47 -2.59
N ASP A 29 10.97 1.62 -2.40
CA ASP A 29 11.95 1.58 -3.50
C ASP A 29 11.86 0.28 -4.30
N ARG A 30 11.73 -0.87 -3.63
CA ARG A 30 11.61 -2.17 -4.29
C ARG A 30 10.28 -2.37 -5.01
N PHE A 31 9.23 -1.67 -4.59
CA PHE A 31 7.99 -1.63 -5.37
C PHE A 31 8.20 -0.89 -6.69
N TYR A 32 8.89 0.23 -6.68
CA TYR A 32 9.23 0.97 -7.91
C TYR A 32 10.12 0.14 -8.83
N ASP A 33 11.12 -0.52 -8.29
CA ASP A 33 12.00 -1.42 -9.05
C ASP A 33 11.22 -2.58 -9.68
N SER A 34 10.25 -3.14 -8.96
CA SER A 34 9.38 -4.20 -9.49
C SER A 34 8.51 -3.72 -10.64
N ILE A 35 7.91 -2.53 -10.53
CA ILE A 35 7.16 -1.91 -11.64
C ILE A 35 8.08 -1.79 -12.86
N GLY A 36 9.28 -1.26 -12.66
CA GLY A 36 10.26 -1.08 -13.74
C GLY A 36 10.66 -2.39 -14.42
N ARG A 37 10.89 -3.46 -13.66
CA ARG A 37 11.26 -4.76 -14.21
C ARG A 37 10.15 -5.40 -15.05
N HIS A 38 8.90 -5.17 -14.70
CA HIS A 38 7.74 -5.76 -15.38
C HIS A 38 7.17 -4.90 -16.51
N ALA A 39 7.56 -3.63 -16.61
CA ALA A 39 7.04 -2.68 -17.59
C ALA A 39 7.71 -2.74 -18.98
N GLY A 40 8.61 -3.68 -19.21
CA GLY A 40 9.38 -3.75 -20.45
C GLY A 40 10.58 -2.79 -20.43
N GLU A 41 10.48 -1.62 -21.05
CA GLU A 41 11.50 -0.56 -20.98
C GLU A 41 10.99 0.54 -20.03
N CYS A 42 11.72 0.81 -18.95
CA CYS A 42 11.31 1.78 -17.93
C CYS A 42 12.42 2.77 -17.59
N ASP A 43 12.07 4.06 -17.68
CA ASP A 43 12.92 5.17 -17.23
C ASP A 43 12.35 5.67 -15.89
N ILE A 44 12.97 5.26 -14.79
CA ILE A 44 12.57 5.68 -13.43
C ILE A 44 13.40 6.90 -13.06
N ARG A 45 12.72 7.98 -12.65
CA ARG A 45 13.37 9.23 -12.24
C ARG A 45 12.88 9.66 -10.87
N TRP A 46 13.83 9.94 -9.99
CA TRP A 46 13.61 10.37 -8.63
C TRP A 46 13.61 11.88 -8.54
N LEU A 47 12.46 12.50 -8.30
CA LEU A 47 12.30 13.95 -8.24
C LEU A 47 12.40 14.43 -6.79
N ASP A 48 13.26 15.42 -6.56
CA ASP A 48 13.32 16.12 -5.29
C ASP A 48 12.14 17.09 -5.11
N SER A 49 12.10 17.75 -3.96
CA SER A 49 11.00 18.66 -3.62
C SER A 49 10.86 19.83 -4.59
N ALA A 50 11.97 20.37 -5.08
CA ALA A 50 11.97 21.48 -6.03
C ALA A 50 11.51 21.05 -7.42
N GLU A 51 11.96 19.90 -7.90
CA GLU A 51 11.55 19.31 -9.17
C GLU A 51 10.06 18.97 -9.18
N GLN A 52 9.55 18.39 -8.09
CA GLN A 52 8.11 18.12 -7.94
C GLN A 52 7.27 19.40 -7.91
N ALA A 53 7.80 20.49 -7.39
CA ALA A 53 7.09 21.77 -7.28
C ALA A 53 6.94 22.50 -8.61
N ASP A 54 7.76 22.20 -9.61
CA ASP A 54 7.73 22.81 -10.95
C ASP A 54 7.92 21.74 -12.04
N LEU A 55 6.87 20.94 -12.23
CA LEU A 55 6.87 19.87 -13.24
C LEU A 55 6.95 20.42 -14.66
N LYS A 56 6.35 21.58 -14.94
CA LYS A 56 6.44 22.19 -16.26
C LYS A 56 7.88 22.46 -16.67
N ARG A 57 8.68 22.99 -15.74
CA ARG A 57 10.11 23.22 -15.95
C ARG A 57 10.86 21.90 -16.11
N TYR A 58 10.61 20.94 -15.23
CA TYR A 58 11.26 19.62 -15.28
C TYR A 58 11.03 18.94 -16.64
N PHE A 59 9.79 18.89 -17.12
CA PHE A 59 9.47 18.31 -18.42
C PHE A 59 10.14 19.06 -19.57
N ARG A 60 10.11 20.39 -19.55
CA ARG A 60 10.77 21.20 -20.58
C ARG A 60 12.27 20.94 -20.68
N GLU A 61 12.94 20.77 -19.54
CA GLU A 61 14.40 20.65 -19.48
C GLU A 61 14.90 19.21 -19.56
N GLN A 62 14.11 18.23 -19.10
CA GLN A 62 14.57 16.86 -18.83
C GLN A 62 13.78 15.77 -19.56
N VAL A 63 12.63 16.05 -20.13
CA VAL A 63 11.73 15.04 -20.65
C VAL A 63 11.21 15.40 -22.03
N ASN A 64 11.23 14.41 -22.93
CA ASN A 64 10.43 14.45 -24.15
C ASN A 64 9.26 13.45 -24.01
N PRO A 65 8.03 13.91 -23.73
CA PRO A 65 6.90 13.02 -23.51
C PRO A 65 6.59 12.08 -24.68
N GLY A 66 6.95 12.50 -25.91
CA GLY A 66 6.74 11.70 -27.12
C GLY A 66 7.62 10.45 -27.22
N HIS A 67 8.64 10.31 -26.37
CA HIS A 67 9.50 9.12 -26.32
C HIS A 67 8.89 7.98 -25.52
N TYR A 68 7.78 8.20 -24.83
CA TYR A 68 7.18 7.23 -23.92
C TYR A 68 5.75 6.89 -24.34
N ASP A 69 5.39 5.62 -24.18
CA ASP A 69 4.02 5.13 -24.41
C ASP A 69 3.12 5.44 -23.23
N ARG A 70 3.70 5.49 -22.01
CA ARG A 70 3.01 5.75 -20.76
C ARG A 70 3.87 6.62 -19.85
N ILE A 71 3.18 7.44 -19.04
CA ILE A 71 3.78 8.21 -17.95
C ILE A 71 3.09 7.80 -16.66
N LEU A 72 3.85 7.42 -15.65
CA LEU A 72 3.33 7.07 -14.32
C LEU A 72 3.90 8.03 -13.28
N PHE A 73 3.01 8.62 -12.48
CA PHE A 73 3.39 9.46 -11.35
C PHE A 73 3.17 8.74 -10.03
N PHE A 74 4.13 8.86 -9.13
CA PHE A 74 3.96 8.63 -7.71
C PHE A 74 4.65 9.76 -6.94
N LEU A 75 4.02 10.93 -6.99
CA LEU A 75 4.54 12.19 -6.46
C LEU A 75 3.76 12.61 -5.21
N ARG A 76 4.25 13.65 -4.52
CA ARG A 76 3.55 14.19 -3.36
C ARG A 76 2.28 14.91 -3.82
N PHE A 77 1.13 14.43 -3.38
CA PHE A 77 -0.18 14.95 -3.78
C PHE A 77 -0.31 16.46 -3.58
N LYS A 78 0.20 16.99 -2.46
CA LYS A 78 0.18 18.42 -2.17
C LYS A 78 0.81 19.27 -3.28
N LYS A 79 1.85 18.78 -3.92
CA LYS A 79 2.54 19.46 -5.02
C LYS A 79 1.88 19.18 -6.36
N GLU A 80 1.53 17.95 -6.60
CA GLU A 80 0.84 17.51 -7.82
C GLU A 80 -0.47 18.28 -8.04
N MET A 81 -1.35 18.34 -7.05
CA MET A 81 -2.66 18.98 -7.20
C MET A 81 -2.63 20.46 -7.56
N ARG A 82 -1.54 21.15 -7.25
CA ARG A 82 -1.36 22.56 -7.56
C ARG A 82 -1.00 22.81 -9.03
N GLN A 83 -0.56 21.78 -9.73
CA GLN A 83 -0.03 21.87 -11.09
C GLN A 83 -0.93 21.18 -12.12
N TRP A 84 -2.19 20.96 -11.80
CA TRP A 84 -3.14 20.25 -12.65
C TRP A 84 -3.26 20.83 -14.06
N ARG A 85 -3.10 22.17 -14.22
CA ARG A 85 -3.14 22.81 -15.54
C ARG A 85 -2.03 22.33 -16.46
N PHE A 86 -0.84 22.12 -15.93
CA PHE A 86 0.26 21.54 -16.69
C PHE A 86 0.07 20.02 -16.87
N ILE A 87 -0.23 19.31 -15.78
CA ILE A 87 -0.34 17.85 -15.79
C ILE A 87 -1.41 17.38 -16.79
N ARG A 88 -2.52 18.12 -16.91
CA ARG A 88 -3.57 17.81 -17.88
C ARG A 88 -3.11 17.88 -19.36
N THR A 89 -1.97 18.46 -19.65
CA THR A 89 -1.41 18.52 -21.01
C THR A 89 -0.58 17.28 -21.36
N LEU A 90 -0.26 16.43 -20.38
CA LEU A 90 0.55 15.25 -20.57
C LEU A 90 -0.29 14.10 -21.18
N PRO A 91 0.26 13.38 -22.18
CA PRO A 91 -0.42 12.26 -22.77
C PRO A 91 -0.26 10.99 -21.93
N ASN A 92 -1.24 10.10 -21.98
CA ASN A 92 -1.14 8.73 -21.46
C ASN A 92 -0.66 8.65 -20.01
N LEU A 93 -1.15 9.56 -19.15
CA LEU A 93 -0.75 9.64 -17.75
C LEU A 93 -1.57 8.68 -16.87
N ALA A 94 -0.88 7.96 -16.01
CA ALA A 94 -1.44 7.25 -14.87
C ALA A 94 -0.83 7.81 -13.57
N ILE A 95 -1.62 7.80 -12.50
CA ILE A 95 -1.20 8.26 -11.17
C ILE A 95 -1.40 7.12 -10.19
N LEU A 96 -0.33 6.71 -9.52
CA LEU A 96 -0.37 5.77 -8.40
C LEU A 96 -0.56 6.58 -7.12
N GLU A 97 -1.61 6.23 -6.34
CA GLU A 97 -1.95 6.96 -5.12
C GLU A 97 -2.31 6.02 -3.97
N HIS A 98 -1.53 6.09 -2.91
CA HIS A 98 -1.73 5.30 -1.69
C HIS A 98 -2.56 6.02 -0.62
N ASP A 99 -2.85 7.31 -0.79
CA ASP A 99 -3.53 8.13 0.22
C ASP A 99 -4.91 8.65 -0.23
N ALA A 100 -5.43 8.14 -1.35
CA ALA A 100 -6.72 8.57 -1.89
C ALA A 100 -7.91 8.34 -0.93
N TYR A 101 -7.78 7.44 0.05
CA TYR A 101 -8.78 7.24 1.11
C TYR A 101 -9.09 8.54 1.86
N GLN A 102 -8.12 9.46 1.96
CA GLN A 102 -8.29 10.76 2.61
C GLN A 102 -9.33 11.64 1.92
N ASN A 103 -9.68 11.34 0.67
CA ASN A 103 -10.75 12.05 -0.03
C ASN A 103 -12.10 11.91 0.66
N TYR A 104 -12.32 10.81 1.36
CA TYR A 104 -13.61 10.37 1.89
C TYR A 104 -13.69 10.34 3.41
N ILE A 105 -12.67 10.81 4.09
CA ILE A 105 -12.65 10.92 5.55
C ILE A 105 -12.39 12.36 5.99
N PRO A 106 -12.82 12.77 7.18
CA PRO A 106 -12.60 14.13 7.67
C PRO A 106 -11.10 14.43 7.85
N ASN A 107 -10.57 15.30 7.00
CA ASN A 107 -9.19 15.80 7.06
C ASN A 107 -9.01 16.96 6.06
N LYS A 108 -7.83 17.56 6.03
CA LYS A 108 -7.53 18.70 5.13
C LYS A 108 -7.56 18.38 3.64
N TYR A 109 -7.56 17.10 3.26
CA TYR A 109 -7.62 16.65 1.87
C TYR A 109 -8.99 16.11 1.46
N ALA A 110 -9.99 16.17 2.34
CA ALA A 110 -11.34 15.71 2.02
C ALA A 110 -11.86 16.37 0.72
N GLY A 111 -12.28 15.56 -0.23
CA GLY A 111 -12.77 16.00 -1.55
C GLY A 111 -11.70 16.49 -2.53
N LYS A 112 -10.45 16.66 -2.10
CA LYS A 112 -9.40 17.25 -2.96
C LYS A 112 -8.85 16.28 -4.00
N TYR A 113 -8.80 14.99 -3.70
CA TYR A 113 -8.36 13.97 -4.64
C TYR A 113 -9.31 13.86 -5.83
N ALA A 114 -10.59 13.66 -5.59
CA ALA A 114 -11.59 13.60 -6.66
C ALA A 114 -11.62 14.89 -7.49
N ARG A 115 -11.55 16.05 -6.84
CA ARG A 115 -11.50 17.34 -7.54
C ARG A 115 -10.29 17.44 -8.47
N HIS A 116 -9.13 16.98 -8.02
CA HIS A 116 -7.91 16.96 -8.82
C HIS A 116 -8.07 16.06 -10.04
N TYR A 117 -8.55 14.84 -9.85
CA TYR A 117 -8.75 13.89 -10.95
C TYR A 117 -9.82 14.33 -11.95
N HIS A 118 -10.89 14.96 -11.51
CA HIS A 118 -11.92 15.51 -12.40
C HIS A 118 -11.37 16.60 -13.35
N ARG A 119 -10.30 17.29 -12.95
CA ARG A 119 -9.62 18.25 -13.82
C ARG A 119 -8.78 17.61 -14.91
N MET A 120 -8.58 16.29 -14.83
CA MET A 120 -7.78 15.47 -15.75
C MET A 120 -8.56 14.21 -16.11
N PRO A 121 -9.71 14.31 -16.83
CA PRO A 121 -10.66 13.21 -16.95
C PRO A 121 -10.16 11.99 -17.73
N TRP A 122 -9.04 12.10 -18.45
CA TRP A 122 -8.39 10.99 -19.16
C TRP A 122 -7.29 10.29 -18.34
N VAL A 123 -7.00 10.78 -17.14
CA VAL A 123 -5.98 10.18 -16.28
C VAL A 123 -6.51 8.90 -15.66
N ARG A 124 -5.71 7.84 -15.71
CA ARG A 124 -5.96 6.62 -14.95
C ARG A 124 -5.36 6.75 -13.56
N VAL A 125 -6.14 6.40 -12.55
CA VAL A 125 -5.72 6.42 -11.14
C VAL A 125 -5.59 5.00 -10.63
N LEU A 126 -4.43 4.65 -10.10
CA LEU A 126 -4.17 3.37 -9.44
C LEU A 126 -4.28 3.62 -7.93
N SER A 127 -5.39 3.20 -7.33
CA SER A 127 -5.68 3.46 -5.92
C SER A 127 -5.65 2.19 -5.07
N SER A 128 -5.25 2.32 -3.82
CA SER A 128 -4.90 1.19 -2.96
C SER A 128 -6.05 0.64 -2.10
N GLY A 129 -7.20 1.27 -2.10
CA GLY A 129 -8.40 0.81 -1.39
C GLY A 129 -9.46 0.33 -2.37
N ALA A 130 -10.07 -0.83 -2.13
CA ALA A 130 -11.11 -1.37 -3.02
C ALA A 130 -12.35 -0.48 -3.02
N HIS A 131 -12.82 -0.07 -1.85
CA HIS A 131 -13.98 0.84 -1.73
C HIS A 131 -13.69 2.24 -2.26
N VAL A 132 -12.52 2.78 -1.97
CA VAL A 132 -12.07 4.07 -2.53
C VAL A 132 -12.05 4.02 -4.05
N THR A 133 -11.51 2.96 -4.63
CA THR A 133 -11.49 2.76 -6.08
C THR A 133 -12.91 2.73 -6.66
N GLN A 134 -13.81 2.00 -6.02
CA GLN A 134 -15.21 1.92 -6.43
C GLN A 134 -15.89 3.29 -6.37
N ARG A 135 -15.67 4.07 -5.31
CA ARG A 135 -16.22 5.42 -5.19
C ARG A 135 -15.69 6.38 -6.26
N LEU A 136 -14.38 6.31 -6.55
CA LEU A 136 -13.80 7.10 -7.63
C LEU A 136 -14.42 6.74 -8.98
N GLN A 137 -14.65 5.45 -9.25
CA GLN A 137 -15.33 4.99 -10.46
C GLN A 137 -16.78 5.51 -10.55
N GLN A 138 -17.51 5.52 -9.43
CA GLN A 138 -18.86 6.07 -9.36
C GLN A 138 -18.90 7.58 -9.63
N GLU A 139 -17.80 8.27 -9.39
CA GLU A 139 -17.62 9.70 -9.73
C GLU A 139 -17.05 9.92 -11.14
N ASN A 140 -17.09 8.89 -11.99
CA ASN A 140 -16.59 8.91 -13.38
C ASN A 140 -15.07 9.15 -13.49
N ILE A 141 -14.30 8.71 -12.52
CA ILE A 141 -12.83 8.68 -12.56
C ILE A 141 -12.39 7.29 -13.00
N ASP A 142 -11.48 7.21 -13.96
CA ASP A 142 -10.88 5.93 -14.41
C ASP A 142 -9.90 5.44 -13.32
N ALA A 143 -10.41 4.65 -12.40
CA ALA A 143 -9.66 4.13 -11.25
C ALA A 143 -9.53 2.61 -11.32
N VAL A 144 -8.34 2.12 -10.95
CA VAL A 144 -8.01 0.68 -10.87
C VAL A 144 -7.45 0.38 -9.49
N PHE A 145 -7.85 -0.75 -8.91
CA PHE A 145 -7.41 -1.16 -7.58
C PHE A 145 -6.05 -1.87 -7.63
N ILE A 146 -5.08 -1.32 -6.90
CA ILE A 146 -3.77 -1.93 -6.64
C ILE A 146 -3.49 -1.80 -5.14
N PRO A 147 -3.58 -2.87 -4.34
CA PRO A 147 -3.39 -2.80 -2.89
C PRO A 147 -1.96 -2.40 -2.49
N LYS A 148 -1.78 -2.03 -1.23
CA LYS A 148 -0.49 -1.52 -0.73
C LYS A 148 0.62 -2.56 -0.66
N GLY A 149 0.33 -3.74 -0.19
CA GLY A 149 1.32 -4.83 -0.12
C GLY A 149 2.52 -4.61 0.81
N TYR A 150 3.59 -5.35 0.56
CA TYR A 150 4.80 -5.32 1.38
C TYR A 150 6.06 -5.66 0.58
N ASP A 151 7.24 -5.27 1.11
CA ASP A 151 8.55 -5.58 0.54
C ASP A 151 9.02 -6.99 0.95
N GLN A 152 8.91 -7.96 0.04
CA GLN A 152 9.31 -9.36 0.30
C GLN A 152 10.82 -9.55 0.48
N ALA A 153 11.63 -8.61 0.03
CA ALA A 153 13.08 -8.68 0.23
C ALA A 153 13.50 -8.24 1.63
N LEU A 154 12.67 -7.43 2.29
CA LEU A 154 12.94 -6.94 3.64
C LEU A 154 12.17 -7.72 4.71
N ILE A 155 10.86 -7.96 4.49
CA ILE A 155 9.98 -8.55 5.49
C ILE A 155 9.86 -10.05 5.26
N GLN A 156 10.32 -10.82 6.23
CA GLN A 156 10.26 -12.29 6.20
C GLN A 156 10.00 -12.82 7.60
N ASN A 157 9.40 -14.00 7.69
CA ASN A 157 9.32 -14.75 8.94
C ASN A 157 10.68 -15.34 9.25
N GLN A 158 11.28 -14.93 10.37
CA GLN A 158 12.59 -15.39 10.81
C GLN A 158 12.53 -16.72 11.60
N HIS A 159 11.32 -17.24 11.86
CA HIS A 159 11.09 -18.46 12.64
C HIS A 159 11.76 -18.45 14.02
N LYS A 160 11.76 -17.29 14.66
CA LYS A 160 12.31 -17.09 16.00
C LYS A 160 11.20 -17.19 17.06
N PRO A 161 11.54 -17.48 18.32
CA PRO A 161 10.58 -17.37 19.42
C PRO A 161 9.99 -15.94 19.50
N ARG A 162 8.67 -15.85 19.66
CA ARG A 162 7.97 -14.58 19.75
C ARG A 162 7.71 -14.27 21.22
N THR A 163 8.48 -13.34 21.77
CA THR A 163 8.49 -13.03 23.21
C THR A 163 7.44 -12.00 23.61
N ILE A 164 6.86 -11.31 22.65
CA ILE A 164 5.81 -10.30 22.85
C ILE A 164 4.49 -10.89 22.36
N GLU A 165 3.55 -11.12 23.29
CA GLU A 165 2.26 -11.67 22.91
C GLU A 165 1.42 -10.69 22.12
N LEU A 166 1.23 -9.46 22.66
CA LEU A 166 0.46 -8.40 22.01
C LEU A 166 1.38 -7.22 21.70
N GLY A 167 1.37 -6.77 20.47
CA GLY A 167 2.20 -5.64 20.09
C GLY A 167 1.65 -4.83 18.92
N PHE A 168 2.12 -3.59 18.85
CA PHE A 168 1.94 -2.70 17.71
C PHE A 168 3.23 -1.93 17.47
N VAL A 169 3.63 -1.83 16.22
CA VAL A 169 4.79 -1.02 15.81
C VAL A 169 4.34 0.03 14.82
N GLY A 170 4.48 1.29 15.15
CA GLY A 170 4.13 2.34 14.22
C GLY A 170 3.86 3.69 14.85
N SER A 171 3.47 4.65 14.01
CA SER A 171 3.18 6.01 14.42
C SER A 171 1.76 6.15 14.98
N LEU A 172 1.64 6.97 16.03
CA LEU A 172 0.37 7.41 16.61
C LEU A 172 0.17 8.94 16.52
N LYS A 173 1.10 9.65 15.86
CA LYS A 173 1.19 11.12 15.92
C LYS A 173 0.31 11.85 14.91
N SER A 174 -0.03 11.23 13.78
CA SER A 174 -0.86 11.88 12.76
C SER A 174 -2.31 12.05 13.25
N GLY A 175 -2.96 13.16 12.84
CA GLY A 175 -4.38 13.38 13.14
C GLY A 175 -5.31 12.29 12.63
N VAL A 176 -4.96 11.61 11.53
CA VAL A 176 -5.71 10.45 11.02
C VAL A 176 -5.56 9.20 11.89
N TYR A 177 -4.62 9.18 12.83
CA TYR A 177 -4.34 8.06 13.74
C TYR A 177 -4.91 8.26 15.15
N GLN A 178 -5.74 9.25 15.40
CA GLN A 178 -6.28 9.51 16.74
C GLN A 178 -7.13 8.36 17.27
N GLN A 179 -7.99 7.78 16.44
CA GLN A 179 -8.79 6.61 16.82
C GLN A 179 -7.92 5.37 17.07
N ARG A 180 -6.88 5.17 16.26
CA ARG A 180 -5.86 4.13 16.49
C ARG A 180 -5.22 4.29 17.85
N LYS A 181 -4.72 5.48 18.15
CA LYS A 181 -4.07 5.80 19.43
C LYS A 181 -4.98 5.52 20.61
N ALA A 182 -6.21 6.03 20.58
CA ALA A 182 -7.19 5.85 21.65
C ALA A 182 -7.52 4.36 21.88
N PHE A 183 -7.69 3.62 20.81
CA PHE A 183 -7.99 2.17 20.89
C PHE A 183 -6.81 1.39 21.51
N LEU A 184 -5.60 1.59 21.00
CA LEU A 184 -4.42 0.87 21.46
C LEU A 184 -4.07 1.20 22.91
N GLU A 185 -4.16 2.47 23.31
CA GLU A 185 -3.96 2.88 24.70
C GLU A 185 -5.00 2.29 25.63
N SER A 186 -6.28 2.24 25.22
CA SER A 186 -7.34 1.62 26.00
C SER A 186 -7.15 0.10 26.15
N LEU A 187 -6.72 -0.59 25.10
CA LEU A 187 -6.40 -2.01 25.18
C LEU A 187 -5.22 -2.26 26.12
N ALA A 188 -4.21 -1.41 26.09
CA ALA A 188 -3.01 -1.52 26.94
C ALA A 188 -3.29 -1.27 28.42
N GLU A 189 -4.41 -0.66 28.81
CA GLU A 189 -4.84 -0.51 30.19
C GLU A 189 -5.19 -1.83 30.86
N THR A 190 -5.69 -2.80 30.09
CA THR A 190 -6.18 -4.09 30.60
C THR A 190 -5.39 -5.29 30.11
N GLU A 191 -4.57 -5.13 29.10
CA GLU A 191 -3.73 -6.18 28.50
C GLU A 191 -2.27 -5.76 28.54
N LYS A 192 -1.37 -6.71 28.82
CA LYS A 192 0.07 -6.48 28.67
C LYS A 192 0.39 -6.38 27.17
N MET A 193 0.57 -5.17 26.70
CA MET A 193 0.81 -4.87 25.30
C MET A 193 2.00 -3.96 25.11
N GLU A 194 2.81 -4.21 24.09
CA GLU A 194 3.93 -3.35 23.71
C GLU A 194 3.52 -2.47 22.52
N ILE A 195 3.51 -1.16 22.73
CA ILE A 195 3.22 -0.16 21.69
C ILE A 195 4.51 0.63 21.51
N VAL A 196 5.19 0.43 20.37
CA VAL A 196 6.52 0.97 20.14
C VAL A 196 6.66 1.57 18.74
N ARG A 197 7.71 2.36 18.58
CA ARG A 197 8.22 2.81 17.30
C ARG A 197 9.68 2.43 17.18
N THR A 198 10.04 1.80 16.08
CA THR A 198 11.43 1.42 15.79
C THR A 198 12.01 2.28 14.68
N LYS A 199 13.31 2.17 14.48
CA LYS A 199 13.94 2.59 13.23
C LYS A 199 13.42 1.72 12.08
N SER A 200 13.42 2.26 10.88
CA SER A 200 13.12 1.50 9.66
C SER A 200 14.20 0.44 9.38
N GLY A 201 13.86 -0.54 8.57
CA GLY A 201 14.80 -1.59 8.17
C GLY A 201 14.82 -2.74 9.16
N GLN A 202 16.01 -3.25 9.49
CA GLN A 202 16.17 -4.50 10.26
C GLN A 202 15.55 -4.43 11.67
N ASP A 203 15.68 -3.29 12.36
CA ASP A 203 15.06 -3.11 13.69
C ASP A 203 13.55 -3.31 13.65
N TYR A 204 12.90 -2.79 12.62
CA TYR A 204 11.47 -2.95 12.41
C TYR A 204 11.10 -4.42 12.14
N VAL A 205 11.83 -5.08 11.24
CA VAL A 205 11.61 -6.50 10.91
C VAL A 205 11.81 -7.39 12.14
N ASP A 206 12.86 -7.16 12.91
CA ASP A 206 13.14 -7.91 14.14
C ASP A 206 12.03 -7.73 15.17
N LYS A 207 11.52 -6.52 15.32
CA LYS A 207 10.41 -6.23 16.22
C LYS A 207 9.13 -6.95 15.79
N LEU A 208 8.77 -6.92 14.51
CA LEU A 208 7.64 -7.67 13.98
C LEU A 208 7.77 -9.16 14.28
N ASN A 209 8.97 -9.72 14.10
CA ASN A 209 9.24 -11.14 14.34
C ASN A 209 9.24 -11.53 15.84
N SER A 210 9.26 -10.55 16.73
CA SER A 210 9.15 -10.78 18.18
C SER A 210 7.70 -10.76 18.68
N ILE A 211 6.75 -10.32 17.86
CA ILE A 211 5.33 -10.18 18.22
C ILE A 211 4.53 -11.38 17.70
N ARG A 212 3.72 -11.97 18.57
CA ARG A 212 2.82 -13.06 18.19
C ARG A 212 1.51 -12.54 17.62
N PHE A 213 0.83 -11.66 18.32
CA PHE A 213 -0.45 -11.04 17.92
C PHE A 213 -0.19 -9.55 17.65
N PHE A 214 -0.21 -9.18 16.39
CA PHE A 214 -0.07 -7.80 15.99
C PHE A 214 -1.45 -7.13 15.97
N ILE A 215 -1.67 -6.17 16.86
CA ILE A 215 -2.94 -5.46 16.95
C ILE A 215 -2.88 -4.21 16.07
N SER A 216 -3.54 -4.29 14.94
CA SER A 216 -3.70 -3.18 14.01
C SER A 216 -5.06 -2.53 14.20
N ALA A 217 -5.07 -1.22 14.36
CA ALA A 217 -6.28 -0.45 14.61
C ALA A 217 -6.43 0.67 13.59
N ASP A 218 -6.59 0.32 12.33
CA ASP A 218 -6.78 1.26 11.22
C ASP A 218 -8.22 1.82 11.18
N ILE A 219 -8.69 2.28 12.33
CA ILE A 219 -10.06 2.75 12.55
C ILE A 219 -10.30 4.02 11.75
N GLY A 220 -11.36 4.02 10.93
CA GLY A 220 -11.76 5.16 10.13
C GLY A 220 -10.95 5.39 8.86
N MET A 221 -9.99 4.52 8.54
CA MET A 221 -9.16 4.64 7.34
C MET A 221 -9.88 4.20 6.06
N GLY A 222 -10.79 3.23 6.16
CA GLY A 222 -11.53 2.67 5.03
C GLY A 222 -10.74 1.65 4.21
N GLU A 223 -9.47 1.45 4.51
CA GLU A 223 -8.61 0.45 3.85
C GLU A 223 -7.49 -0.02 4.79
N TYR A 224 -6.86 -1.14 4.42
CA TYR A 224 -5.74 -1.72 5.17
C TYR A 224 -4.42 -1.05 4.80
N MET A 225 -3.73 -0.50 5.81
CA MET A 225 -2.43 0.14 5.63
C MET A 225 -1.31 -0.90 5.47
N ILE A 226 -0.16 -0.46 4.99
CA ILE A 226 0.98 -1.32 4.65
C ILE A 226 1.43 -2.23 5.81
N LYS A 227 1.35 -1.75 7.04
CA LYS A 227 1.73 -2.52 8.24
C LYS A 227 0.97 -3.82 8.41
N ASN A 228 -0.26 -3.90 7.93
CA ASN A 228 -1.06 -5.12 7.99
C ASN A 228 -0.42 -6.23 7.15
N PHE A 229 -0.03 -5.90 5.93
CA PHE A 229 0.64 -6.85 5.03
C PHE A 229 2.02 -7.24 5.57
N GLU A 230 2.75 -6.29 6.13
CA GLU A 230 4.07 -6.52 6.72
C GLU A 230 4.00 -7.44 7.94
N ALA A 231 3.04 -7.22 8.85
CA ALA A 231 2.86 -8.07 10.02
C ALA A 231 2.48 -9.51 9.64
N MET A 232 1.59 -9.68 8.67
CA MET A 232 1.23 -11.00 8.16
C MET A 232 2.42 -11.71 7.51
N ALA A 233 3.20 -11.01 6.71
CA ALA A 233 4.40 -11.54 6.06
C ALA A 233 5.50 -11.95 7.05
N ALA A 234 5.63 -11.22 8.16
CA ALA A 234 6.54 -11.55 9.23
C ALA A 234 6.09 -12.76 10.07
N GLY A 235 4.89 -13.27 9.86
CA GLY A 235 4.35 -14.43 10.57
C GLY A 235 3.56 -14.12 11.83
N CYS A 236 3.19 -12.86 12.07
CA CYS A 236 2.27 -12.51 13.15
C CYS A 236 0.86 -13.01 12.85
N VAL A 237 0.08 -13.29 13.89
CA VAL A 237 -1.37 -13.27 13.77
C VAL A 237 -1.80 -11.82 13.69
N LEU A 238 -2.39 -11.41 12.58
CA LEU A 238 -2.90 -10.05 12.44
C LEU A 238 -4.30 -9.93 13.01
N PHE A 239 -4.45 -9.02 13.99
CA PHE A 239 -5.75 -8.52 14.43
C PHE A 239 -6.03 -7.23 13.68
N GLY A 240 -6.99 -7.26 12.76
CA GLY A 240 -7.34 -6.13 11.91
C GLY A 240 -8.71 -5.59 12.21
N TRP A 241 -8.82 -4.26 12.28
CA TRP A 241 -10.12 -3.59 12.33
C TRP A 241 -10.86 -3.80 11.02
N ARG A 242 -12.12 -4.27 11.07
CA ARG A 242 -12.94 -4.42 9.86
C ARG A 242 -13.11 -3.06 9.17
N GLN A 243 -12.70 -2.98 7.93
CA GLN A 243 -12.92 -1.79 7.12
C GLN A 243 -14.29 -1.78 6.47
N GLY A 244 -14.84 -2.94 6.17
CA GLY A 244 -16.13 -3.06 5.51
C GLY A 244 -16.11 -2.71 4.02
N ASN A 245 -17.29 -2.54 3.46
CA ASN A 245 -17.47 -2.11 2.07
C ASN A 245 -16.76 -2.99 1.03
N GLY A 246 -16.60 -4.27 1.31
CA GLY A 246 -15.97 -5.23 0.43
C GLY A 246 -14.44 -5.28 0.50
N GLU A 247 -13.79 -4.54 1.41
CA GLU A 247 -12.33 -4.56 1.54
C GLU A 247 -11.80 -5.95 1.87
N GLU A 248 -12.36 -6.59 2.89
CA GLU A 248 -11.92 -7.90 3.35
C GLU A 248 -12.09 -8.96 2.25
N GLU A 249 -13.26 -9.00 1.64
CA GLU A 249 -13.58 -9.95 0.57
C GLU A 249 -12.66 -9.77 -0.64
N THR A 250 -12.40 -8.52 -1.03
CA THR A 250 -11.53 -8.22 -2.17
C THR A 250 -10.08 -8.64 -1.90
N LEU A 251 -9.61 -8.47 -0.66
CA LEU A 251 -8.26 -8.87 -0.26
C LEU A 251 -8.12 -10.36 0.04
N GLY A 252 -9.23 -11.09 0.16
CA GLY A 252 -9.22 -12.50 0.55
C GLY A 252 -9.00 -12.69 2.05
N PHE A 253 -9.35 -11.69 2.85
CA PHE A 253 -9.28 -11.76 4.31
C PHE A 253 -10.51 -12.47 4.86
N HIS A 254 -10.31 -13.59 5.55
CA HIS A 254 -11.34 -14.41 6.17
C HIS A 254 -11.10 -14.51 7.67
N ASP A 255 -12.05 -14.01 8.44
CA ASP A 255 -11.97 -13.97 9.89
C ASP A 255 -11.75 -15.36 10.50
N MET A 256 -10.82 -15.46 11.43
CA MET A 256 -10.41 -16.68 12.12
C MET A 256 -9.83 -17.78 11.21
N GLU A 257 -9.54 -17.46 9.96
CA GLU A 257 -8.88 -18.36 9.02
C GLU A 257 -7.48 -17.87 8.61
N ASN A 258 -7.35 -16.61 8.19
CA ASN A 258 -6.05 -16.02 7.79
C ASN A 258 -5.82 -14.64 8.40
N ILE A 259 -6.75 -14.14 9.16
CA ILE A 259 -6.71 -12.88 9.90
C ILE A 259 -7.69 -13.00 11.08
N VAL A 260 -7.52 -12.18 12.09
CA VAL A 260 -8.51 -12.00 13.14
C VAL A 260 -9.14 -10.63 12.97
N LEU A 261 -10.41 -10.57 12.62
CA LEU A 261 -11.12 -9.32 12.39
C LEU A 261 -11.93 -8.94 13.64
N TYR A 262 -11.99 -7.64 13.90
CA TYR A 262 -12.78 -7.10 15.00
C TYR A 262 -13.35 -5.73 14.63
N SER A 263 -14.48 -5.38 15.28
CA SER A 263 -15.18 -4.10 15.09
C SER A 263 -15.44 -3.38 16.42
N SER A 264 -14.96 -3.94 17.53
CA SER A 264 -15.11 -3.36 18.87
C SER A 264 -13.98 -3.83 19.78
N MET A 265 -13.78 -3.10 20.88
CA MET A 265 -12.83 -3.49 21.92
C MET A 265 -13.21 -4.85 22.52
N GLU A 266 -14.50 -5.09 22.75
CA GLU A 266 -15.01 -6.35 23.30
C GLU A 266 -14.73 -7.53 22.40
N GLU A 267 -14.97 -7.39 21.11
CA GLU A 267 -14.66 -8.42 20.11
C GLU A 267 -13.15 -8.70 20.04
N CYS A 268 -12.34 -7.67 20.05
CA CYS A 268 -10.90 -7.81 20.07
C CYS A 268 -10.42 -8.61 21.29
N ARG A 269 -10.86 -8.24 22.49
CA ARG A 269 -10.52 -8.94 23.73
C ARG A 269 -10.99 -10.39 23.75
N GLU A 270 -12.20 -10.65 23.27
CA GLU A 270 -12.74 -12.00 23.20
C GLU A 270 -11.89 -12.89 22.29
N LYS A 271 -11.52 -12.41 21.14
CA LYS A 271 -10.68 -13.15 20.18
C LYS A 271 -9.24 -13.32 20.68
N ILE A 272 -8.69 -12.37 21.42
CA ILE A 272 -7.41 -12.54 22.12
C ILE A 272 -7.51 -13.74 23.09
N ARG A 273 -8.55 -13.79 23.93
CA ARG A 273 -8.77 -14.90 24.87
C ARG A 273 -8.92 -16.23 24.14
N GLN A 274 -9.68 -16.25 23.06
CA GLN A 274 -9.92 -17.45 22.26
C GLN A 274 -8.63 -18.02 21.67
N LEU A 275 -7.74 -17.17 21.16
CA LEU A 275 -6.45 -17.61 20.61
C LEU A 275 -5.44 -17.98 21.69
N ARG A 276 -5.49 -17.36 22.87
CA ARG A 276 -4.69 -17.79 24.02
C ARG A 276 -5.06 -19.22 24.45
N ALA A 277 -6.34 -19.55 24.39
CA ALA A 277 -6.84 -20.89 24.76
C ALA A 277 -6.59 -21.95 23.68
N ASP A 278 -6.33 -21.52 22.44
CA ASP A 278 -6.10 -22.42 21.30
C ASP A 278 -4.86 -22.00 20.49
N PRO A 279 -3.64 -22.30 20.98
CA PRO A 279 -2.42 -21.93 20.27
C PRO A 279 -2.30 -22.55 18.87
N ALA A 280 -2.85 -23.73 18.66
CA ALA A 280 -2.84 -24.39 17.34
C ALA A 280 -3.67 -23.61 16.32
N LEU A 281 -4.81 -23.05 16.71
CA LEU A 281 -5.60 -22.18 15.87
C LEU A 281 -4.83 -20.89 15.54
N ALA A 282 -4.16 -20.28 16.52
CA ALA A 282 -3.33 -19.11 16.31
C ALA A 282 -2.21 -19.37 15.28
N ASP A 283 -1.54 -20.51 15.38
CA ASP A 283 -0.48 -20.89 14.43
C ASP A 283 -1.03 -21.11 13.02
N ARG A 284 -2.20 -21.72 12.88
CA ARG A 284 -2.85 -21.90 11.57
C ARG A 284 -3.22 -20.57 10.93
N ILE A 285 -3.79 -19.64 11.71
CA ILE A 285 -4.14 -18.30 11.21
C ILE A 285 -2.89 -17.55 10.76
N ALA A 286 -1.82 -17.59 11.56
CA ALA A 286 -0.56 -16.94 11.22
C ALA A 286 0.02 -17.47 9.90
N LEU A 287 0.04 -18.80 9.73
CA LEU A 287 0.54 -19.42 8.50
C LEU A 287 -0.32 -19.09 7.29
N ALA A 288 -1.64 -19.16 7.43
CA ALA A 288 -2.55 -18.86 6.33
C ALA A 288 -2.47 -17.38 5.92
N GLY A 289 -2.33 -16.47 6.87
CA GLY A 289 -2.14 -15.04 6.59
C GLY A 289 -0.82 -14.76 5.88
N GLN A 290 0.27 -15.36 6.33
CA GLN A 290 1.57 -15.25 5.68
C GLN A 290 1.51 -15.77 4.23
N THR A 291 0.93 -16.93 4.02
CA THR A 291 0.78 -17.53 2.69
C THR A 291 -0.01 -16.63 1.75
N LEU A 292 -1.11 -16.05 2.22
CA LEU A 292 -1.93 -15.14 1.42
C LEU A 292 -1.11 -13.94 0.92
N VAL A 293 -0.41 -13.24 1.83
CA VAL A 293 0.31 -12.02 1.46
C VAL A 293 1.56 -12.31 0.62
N GLU A 294 2.23 -13.43 0.85
CA GLU A 294 3.36 -13.86 0.03
C GLU A 294 2.95 -14.14 -1.42
N GLN A 295 1.79 -14.75 -1.61
CA GLN A 295 1.29 -15.11 -2.94
C GLN A 295 0.66 -13.94 -3.69
N GLN A 296 0.02 -12.98 -2.99
CA GLN A 296 -0.84 -11.98 -3.60
C GLN A 296 -0.36 -10.54 -3.44
N TYR A 297 0.44 -10.23 -2.41
CA TYR A 297 0.66 -8.85 -1.97
C TYR A 297 2.13 -8.48 -1.78
N SER A 298 3.07 -9.29 -2.26
CA SER A 298 4.47 -8.87 -2.32
C SER A 298 4.63 -7.74 -3.34
N PHE A 299 5.61 -6.89 -3.17
CA PHE A 299 5.92 -5.83 -4.14
C PHE A 299 6.26 -6.39 -5.52
N ASP A 300 6.82 -7.59 -5.60
CA ASP A 300 7.07 -8.23 -6.90
C ASP A 300 5.76 -8.56 -7.63
N VAL A 301 4.80 -9.16 -6.94
CA VAL A 301 3.48 -9.46 -7.51
C VAL A 301 2.74 -8.18 -7.88
N LEU A 302 2.74 -7.17 -7.00
CA LEU A 302 2.02 -5.91 -7.23
C LEU A 302 2.68 -5.06 -8.31
N GLY A 303 4.01 -5.07 -8.40
CA GLY A 303 4.73 -4.40 -9.47
C GLY A 303 4.37 -4.96 -10.84
N ARG A 304 4.25 -6.27 -10.97
CA ARG A 304 3.77 -6.91 -12.19
C ARG A 304 2.32 -6.53 -12.54
N LYS A 305 1.44 -6.42 -11.55
CA LYS A 305 0.05 -5.98 -11.78
C LYS A 305 -0.05 -4.51 -12.16
N THR A 306 0.88 -3.69 -11.72
CA THR A 306 0.91 -2.25 -11.99
C THR A 306 1.46 -1.95 -13.39
N ALA A 307 2.45 -2.70 -13.80
CA ALA A 307 3.08 -2.60 -15.12
C ALA A 307 2.16 -3.11 -16.23
#